data_4d38e5c3b17c0286302c05ef24a3e2f7
#
_entry.id   4d38e5c3b17c0286302c05ef24a3e2f7
#
_cell.length_a   1.000
_cell.length_b   1.000
_cell.length_c   1.000
_cell.angle_alpha   90.00
_cell.angle_beta   90.00
_cell.angle_gamma   90.00
#
_symmetry.space_group_name_H-M   'P 1'
#
loop_
_entity.id
_entity.type
_entity.pdbx_description
1 polymer ?
#
loop_
_entity_poly.entity_id
_entity_poly.type
_entity_poly.pdbx_seq_one_letter_code
_entity_poly.pdbx_strand_id
1 'polypeptide(L)'
;MLFANFGKPLEKPGLSPEFHSKEGDENIDGTPCDAYNKSCCFYCRPTARQAVLPPAARGDLIGKGANQPMKPLILQSDFGLADGAVSAMYGVAEGVCDSLRVYDLTHDIPQYDIWEASYRLIQTVQYWPEGSVFVSVVDPGVGSDRRSIVAKTSGGHYIVTPDNGTLTHIKRMSGIVEARVIDETVNRLPNSGESYTFHGRDIYAFTGARLASGAISWEQVGPAIDPASIVELPVVDAVLGGDVVSGTIDVLDVRFGSLWTNIPRALFASLNIEHGQRVEITISNDTRVLYKNIMVYAKSFADVYVGEPLLYVNSLDNLAVAINQGSFARAYNIGTGTSWRISVRKAPRMIYE
;
A
#
# COMPACT_ATOMS: atom_id res chain seq x y z
N MET A 1 -49.37 -10.41 -28.06
CA MET A 1 -50.20 -9.20 -27.99
C MET A 1 -49.55 -8.28 -26.96
N LEU A 2 -49.02 -7.10 -27.24
CA LEU A 2 -49.14 -6.08 -28.25
C LEU A 2 -47.79 -5.48 -28.54
N PHE A 3 -47.61 -5.11 -29.79
CA PHE A 3 -46.58 -4.39 -30.46
C PHE A 3 -46.49 -2.88 -30.10
N ALA A 4 -45.30 -2.36 -30.31
CA ALA A 4 -44.94 -1.15 -31.05
C ALA A 4 -44.76 0.11 -30.14
N ASN A 5 -43.80 1.01 -30.35
CA ASN A 5 -43.36 1.58 -31.62
C ASN A 5 -42.07 2.39 -31.45
N PHE A 6 -41.34 2.48 -32.53
CA PHE A 6 -40.23 3.30 -32.91
C PHE A 6 -40.30 4.80 -32.60
N GLY A 7 -39.18 5.42 -32.25
CA GLY A 7 -38.95 6.85 -32.33
C GLY A 7 -37.53 7.14 -32.83
N LYS A 8 -37.42 7.88 -33.94
CA LYS A 8 -36.22 8.23 -34.72
C LYS A 8 -35.26 9.21 -34.01
N PRO A 9 -34.01 9.32 -34.49
CA PRO A 9 -32.96 10.14 -33.88
C PRO A 9 -33.11 11.63 -34.24
N LEU A 10 -32.74 12.51 -33.29
CA LEU A 10 -32.66 13.95 -33.50
C LEU A 10 -31.27 14.35 -33.97
N GLU A 11 -31.25 15.13 -35.03
CA GLU A 11 -30.12 15.73 -35.73
C GLU A 11 -29.40 16.78 -34.85
N LYS A 12 -28.09 16.91 -35.09
CA LYS A 12 -27.25 18.00 -34.59
C LYS A 12 -27.48 19.27 -35.40
N PRO A 13 -27.38 20.46 -34.81
CA PRO A 13 -26.98 21.66 -35.55
C PRO A 13 -25.47 21.91 -35.36
N GLY A 14 -24.79 22.01 -36.48
CA GLY A 14 -23.43 22.51 -36.54
C GLY A 14 -23.40 24.03 -36.47
N LEU A 15 -22.31 24.57 -35.95
CA LEU A 15 -21.79 25.89 -36.21
C LEU A 15 -20.30 25.93 -35.88
N SER A 16 -19.49 26.01 -36.90
CA SER A 16 -18.14 26.54 -36.82
C SER A 16 -18.21 28.08 -36.89
N PRO A 17 -17.24 28.77 -36.33
CA PRO A 17 -16.62 29.81 -37.11
C PRO A 17 -15.09 29.69 -37.17
N GLU A 18 -14.62 29.84 -38.38
CA GLU A 18 -13.26 30.14 -38.77
C GLU A 18 -12.74 31.38 -38.07
N PHE A 19 -11.50 31.35 -37.59
CA PHE A 19 -10.76 32.56 -37.30
C PHE A 19 -9.50 32.61 -38.15
N HIS A 20 -9.48 33.62 -39.01
CA HIS A 20 -8.37 34.05 -39.86
C HIS A 20 -7.18 34.52 -39.01
N SER A 21 -6.02 34.07 -39.45
CA SER A 21 -4.70 34.66 -39.14
C SER A 21 -4.59 36.07 -39.74
N LYS A 22 -4.07 37.00 -38.99
CA LYS A 22 -3.36 38.19 -39.50
C LYS A 22 -2.12 38.41 -38.68
N GLU A 23 -1.00 38.28 -39.36
CA GLU A 23 0.30 38.82 -39.01
C GLU A 23 0.28 40.36 -39.04
N GLY A 24 1.14 40.98 -38.23
CA GLY A 24 1.40 42.43 -38.32
C GLY A 24 2.17 42.97 -37.12
N ASP A 25 3.46 42.94 -37.23
CA ASP A 25 4.54 43.85 -36.90
C ASP A 25 4.41 44.94 -35.80
N GLU A 26 5.44 44.92 -34.95
CA GLU A 26 6.32 45.98 -34.45
C GLU A 26 5.74 47.28 -33.84
N ASN A 27 6.10 47.62 -32.59
CA ASN A 27 7.12 48.61 -32.24
C ASN A 27 7.31 48.81 -30.72
N ILE A 28 8.55 48.69 -30.31
CA ILE A 28 9.42 49.60 -29.55
C ILE A 28 8.69 50.79 -28.90
N ASP A 29 8.69 50.86 -27.54
CA ASP A 29 9.26 51.95 -26.75
C ASP A 29 9.01 51.73 -25.25
N GLY A 30 10.07 51.85 -24.48
CA GLY A 30 10.01 51.84 -23.03
C GLY A 30 9.55 53.17 -22.48
N THR A 31 8.50 53.12 -21.66
CA THR A 31 8.23 54.17 -20.66
C THR A 31 7.51 53.58 -19.44
N PRO A 32 7.79 54.05 -18.20
CA PRO A 32 7.28 53.48 -16.97
C PRO A 32 5.81 53.85 -16.77
N CYS A 33 4.98 52.90 -16.39
CA CYS A 33 3.60 53.15 -15.98
C CYS A 33 3.59 53.79 -14.57
N ASP A 34 3.24 55.04 -14.52
CA ASP A 34 2.87 55.77 -13.34
C ASP A 34 1.52 55.37 -12.76
N ALA A 35 1.44 55.53 -11.46
CA ALA A 35 0.30 55.29 -10.62
C ALA A 35 -0.97 56.00 -11.11
N TYR A 36 -2.09 55.26 -11.23
CA TYR A 36 -3.47 55.63 -10.90
C TYR A 36 -4.45 54.60 -11.42
N ASN A 37 -4.81 53.59 -10.59
CA ASN A 37 -6.20 53.22 -10.40
C ASN A 37 -6.36 52.24 -9.22
N LYS A 38 -6.76 52.79 -8.09
CA LYS A 38 -7.30 52.04 -6.95
C LYS A 38 -8.73 51.68 -7.25
N SER A 39 -9.00 50.45 -7.68
CA SER A 39 -10.28 49.74 -7.47
C SER A 39 -10.25 48.44 -8.24
N CYS A 40 -9.84 47.35 -7.57
CA CYS A 40 -10.22 45.96 -7.76
C CYS A 40 -9.14 45.05 -7.15
N CYS A 41 -9.10 44.93 -5.84
CA CYS A 41 -8.47 43.83 -5.12
C CYS A 41 -9.01 43.77 -3.69
N PHE A 42 -10.29 43.43 -3.58
CA PHE A 42 -10.80 42.81 -2.36
C PHE A 42 -10.49 41.32 -2.49
N TYR A 43 -9.36 40.85 -1.99
CA TYR A 43 -9.03 39.50 -1.52
C TYR A 43 -7.50 39.34 -1.45
N CYS A 44 -6.86 40.18 -0.61
CA CYS A 44 -5.54 39.84 -0.07
C CYS A 44 -5.51 40.33 1.38
N ARG A 45 -6.11 39.56 2.27
CA ARG A 45 -5.68 39.60 3.67
C ARG A 45 -4.43 38.71 3.78
N PRO A 46 -3.36 39.16 4.38
CA PRO A 46 -2.22 38.32 4.71
C PRO A 46 -2.67 37.34 5.81
N THR A 47 -3.00 36.12 5.43
CA THR A 47 -3.11 35.01 6.37
C THR A 47 -1.73 34.71 6.92
N ALA A 48 -1.68 34.40 8.20
CA ALA A 48 -0.54 34.14 9.05
C ALA A 48 0.65 33.54 8.28
N ARG A 49 1.82 34.12 8.47
CA ARG A 49 3.12 33.59 8.03
C ARG A 49 3.23 32.15 8.50
N GLN A 50 3.16 31.19 7.58
CA GLN A 50 3.73 29.88 7.84
C GLN A 50 5.18 30.11 8.24
N ALA A 51 5.54 29.68 9.45
CA ALA A 51 6.88 29.78 9.97
C ALA A 51 7.78 28.85 9.12
N VAL A 52 8.40 29.44 8.11
CA VAL A 52 9.58 28.84 7.48
C VAL A 52 10.63 28.82 8.57
N LEU A 53 11.12 27.65 8.94
CA LEU A 53 12.21 27.51 9.91
C LEU A 53 13.35 28.45 9.53
N PRO A 54 13.85 29.30 10.45
CA PRO A 54 14.95 30.20 10.16
C PRO A 54 16.20 29.37 9.77
N PRO A 55 17.07 29.88 8.90
CA PRO A 55 18.28 29.19 8.43
C PRO A 55 19.21 28.66 9.56
N ALA A 56 19.18 29.26 10.73
CA ALA A 56 19.95 28.84 11.90
C ALA A 56 19.46 27.49 12.50
N ALA A 57 18.21 27.12 12.30
CA ALA A 57 17.68 25.80 12.79
C ALA A 57 18.07 24.62 11.91
N ARG A 58 18.58 24.86 10.69
CA ARG A 58 19.05 23.78 9.80
C ARG A 58 20.38 23.17 10.22
N GLY A 59 21.21 23.88 10.95
CA GLY A 59 22.55 23.46 11.37
C GLY A 59 22.58 22.58 12.62
N ASP A 60 21.61 22.72 13.52
CA ASP A 60 21.64 22.07 14.83
C ASP A 60 20.93 20.73 14.91
N LEU A 61 20.21 20.30 13.86
CA LEU A 61 19.55 19.00 13.79
C LEU A 61 20.46 17.88 13.27
N ILE A 62 21.63 18.22 12.76
CA ILE A 62 22.65 17.24 12.39
C ILE A 62 23.50 16.96 13.62
N GLY A 63 22.98 16.14 14.52
CA GLY A 63 23.84 15.48 15.53
C GLY A 63 24.96 14.75 14.79
N LYS A 64 26.21 14.99 15.20
CA LYS A 64 27.40 14.26 14.72
C LYS A 64 27.29 12.78 15.11
N GLY A 65 26.32 12.10 14.52
CA GLY A 65 26.19 10.64 14.57
C GLY A 65 27.12 10.04 13.53
N ALA A 66 27.80 8.98 13.93
CA ALA A 66 28.78 8.24 13.15
C ALA A 66 28.37 8.08 11.69
N ASN A 67 29.35 8.08 10.80
CA ASN A 67 29.34 7.94 9.34
C ASN A 67 28.64 6.66 8.85
N GLN A 68 27.37 6.43 9.22
CA GLN A 68 26.58 5.33 8.66
C GLN A 68 26.04 5.73 7.30
N PRO A 69 26.16 4.89 6.30
CA PRO A 69 25.61 5.19 4.98
C PRO A 69 24.10 5.38 5.09
N MET A 70 23.59 6.48 4.52
CA MET A 70 22.16 6.74 4.44
C MET A 70 21.43 5.56 3.80
N LYS A 71 20.31 5.20 4.38
CA LYS A 71 19.46 4.09 3.92
C LYS A 71 18.23 4.64 3.19
N PRO A 72 17.66 3.90 2.25
CA PRO A 72 16.41 4.33 1.61
C PRO A 72 15.28 4.37 2.63
N LEU A 73 14.40 5.37 2.47
CA LEU A 73 13.14 5.50 3.19
C LEU A 73 12.00 5.10 2.25
N ILE A 74 11.16 4.16 2.65
CA ILE A 74 10.05 3.65 1.85
C ILE A 74 8.73 3.96 2.57
N LEU A 75 7.80 4.64 1.89
CA LEU A 75 6.54 5.08 2.45
C LEU A 75 5.37 4.22 1.95
N GLN A 76 4.45 3.89 2.87
CA GLN A 76 3.19 3.22 2.58
C GLN A 76 2.07 3.84 3.41
N SER A 77 0.90 4.05 2.81
CA SER A 77 -0.29 4.51 3.53
C SER A 77 -1.59 4.20 2.78
N ASP A 78 -2.72 4.52 3.44
CA ASP A 78 -4.06 4.55 2.86
C ASP A 78 -4.52 5.98 2.50
N PHE A 79 -3.60 6.94 2.40
CA PHE A 79 -3.92 8.36 2.18
C PHE A 79 -4.29 8.68 0.74
N GLY A 80 -3.88 7.83 -0.22
CA GLY A 80 -3.97 8.16 -1.64
C GLY A 80 -3.02 9.30 -2.04
N LEU A 81 -3.13 9.73 -3.29
CA LEU A 81 -2.33 10.84 -3.85
C LEU A 81 -3.20 12.03 -4.29
N ALA A 82 -4.49 12.03 -3.92
CA ALA A 82 -5.44 13.05 -4.37
C ALA A 82 -5.30 14.38 -3.61
N ASP A 83 -4.68 14.35 -2.43
CA ASP A 83 -4.43 15.55 -1.62
C ASP A 83 -2.96 15.70 -1.22
N GLY A 84 -2.66 16.60 -0.28
CA GLY A 84 -1.29 16.91 0.13
C GLY A 84 -0.70 16.05 1.25
N ALA A 85 -1.39 15.00 1.71
CA ALA A 85 -0.95 14.24 2.88
C ALA A 85 0.40 13.53 2.65
N VAL A 86 0.54 12.80 1.56
CA VAL A 86 1.80 12.13 1.18
C VAL A 86 2.89 13.16 0.86
N SER A 87 2.55 14.24 0.15
CA SER A 87 3.49 15.32 -0.14
C SER A 87 4.03 15.97 1.13
N ALA A 88 3.21 16.09 2.19
CA ALA A 88 3.66 16.59 3.49
C ALA A 88 4.65 15.64 4.18
N MET A 89 4.48 14.31 4.02
CA MET A 89 5.45 13.32 4.51
C MET A 89 6.80 13.45 3.79
N TYR A 90 6.80 13.66 2.48
CA TYR A 90 8.02 13.95 1.71
C TYR A 90 8.69 15.23 2.20
N GLY A 91 7.91 16.31 2.39
CA GLY A 91 8.46 17.58 2.88
C GLY A 91 9.11 17.47 4.25
N VAL A 92 8.57 16.61 5.14
CA VAL A 92 9.19 16.31 6.43
C VAL A 92 10.49 15.54 6.24
N ALA A 93 10.52 14.52 5.37
CA ALA A 93 11.73 13.74 5.11
C ALA A 93 12.84 14.61 4.49
N GLU A 94 12.50 15.45 3.52
CA GLU A 94 13.40 16.45 2.91
C GLU A 94 13.93 17.43 3.94
N GLY A 95 13.07 17.90 4.88
CA GLY A 95 13.46 18.81 5.96
C GLY A 95 14.42 18.17 6.98
N VAL A 96 14.41 16.85 7.14
CA VAL A 96 15.37 16.11 7.97
C VAL A 96 16.70 15.94 7.24
N CYS A 97 16.67 15.57 5.97
CA CYS A 97 17.88 15.35 5.18
C CYS A 97 17.56 15.45 3.68
N ASP A 98 18.06 16.48 3.03
CA ASP A 98 17.83 16.82 1.62
C ASP A 98 18.43 15.82 0.61
N SER A 99 19.33 14.97 1.05
CA SER A 99 19.96 13.92 0.26
C SER A 99 19.34 12.52 0.53
N LEU A 100 18.30 12.44 1.36
CA LEU A 100 17.62 11.18 1.66
C LEU A 100 16.81 10.67 0.46
N ARG A 101 17.05 9.43 0.07
CA ARG A 101 16.28 8.80 -0.99
C ARG A 101 14.95 8.29 -0.43
N VAL A 102 13.85 8.88 -0.89
CA VAL A 102 12.49 8.50 -0.50
C VAL A 102 11.79 7.80 -1.68
N TYR A 103 11.09 6.71 -1.39
CA TYR A 103 10.37 5.89 -2.35
C TYR A 103 8.98 5.55 -1.81
N ASP A 104 8.05 5.28 -2.71
CA ASP A 104 6.75 4.73 -2.35
C ASP A 104 6.75 3.21 -2.46
N LEU A 105 6.20 2.54 -1.45
CA LEU A 105 5.69 1.20 -1.63
C LEU A 105 4.32 1.29 -2.32
N THR A 106 3.37 1.94 -1.68
CA THR A 106 2.06 2.31 -2.22
C THR A 106 1.34 3.28 -1.28
N HIS A 107 0.48 4.13 -1.83
CA HIS A 107 -0.45 4.96 -1.06
C HIS A 107 -1.92 4.63 -1.36
N ASP A 108 -2.15 3.53 -2.09
CA ASP A 108 -3.47 3.03 -2.50
C ASP A 108 -3.95 1.84 -1.64
N ILE A 109 -3.48 1.69 -0.41
CA ILE A 109 -4.08 0.75 0.54
C ILE A 109 -5.55 1.19 0.73
N PRO A 110 -6.52 0.27 0.68
CA PRO A 110 -7.91 0.62 1.00
C PRO A 110 -7.99 1.26 2.39
N GLN A 111 -8.81 2.31 2.52
CA GLN A 111 -8.92 3.07 3.76
C GLN A 111 -9.19 2.14 4.94
N TYR A 112 -8.37 2.28 6.00
CA TYR A 112 -8.45 1.52 7.26
C TYR A 112 -8.11 0.04 7.15
N ASP A 113 -7.65 -0.47 5.97
CA ASP A 113 -7.31 -1.88 5.79
C ASP A 113 -5.89 -2.20 6.29
N ILE A 114 -5.80 -2.47 7.60
CA ILE A 114 -4.54 -2.86 8.26
C ILE A 114 -4.03 -4.20 7.73
N TRP A 115 -4.93 -5.13 7.35
CA TRP A 115 -4.56 -6.44 6.81
C TRP A 115 -3.82 -6.29 5.48
N GLU A 116 -4.36 -5.50 4.55
CA GLU A 116 -3.70 -5.26 3.28
C GLU A 116 -2.37 -4.51 3.46
N ALA A 117 -2.31 -3.52 4.36
CA ALA A 117 -1.05 -2.84 4.68
C ALA A 117 0.02 -3.82 5.16
N SER A 118 -0.33 -4.74 6.07
CA SER A 118 0.56 -5.78 6.57
C SER A 118 1.06 -6.71 5.45
N TYR A 119 0.16 -7.08 4.52
CA TYR A 119 0.52 -7.95 3.41
C TYR A 119 1.44 -7.26 2.39
N ARG A 120 1.20 -5.98 2.06
CA ARG A 120 2.05 -5.24 1.12
C ARG A 120 3.48 -5.07 1.64
N LEU A 121 3.66 -4.93 2.95
CA LEU A 121 4.99 -4.94 3.57
C LEU A 121 5.73 -6.25 3.28
N ILE A 122 5.15 -7.42 3.63
CA ILE A 122 5.83 -8.71 3.44
C ILE A 122 6.05 -9.04 1.96
N GLN A 123 5.15 -8.59 1.07
CA GLN A 123 5.29 -8.75 -0.37
C GLN A 123 6.57 -8.09 -0.91
N THR A 124 7.06 -7.05 -0.24
CA THR A 124 8.05 -6.12 -0.79
C THR A 124 9.36 -6.09 -0.02
N VAL A 125 9.33 -6.21 1.32
CA VAL A 125 10.46 -5.94 2.22
C VAL A 125 11.73 -6.70 1.84
N GLN A 126 11.62 -7.95 1.43
CA GLN A 126 12.76 -8.82 1.10
C GLN A 126 13.57 -8.39 -0.12
N TYR A 127 13.03 -7.52 -0.97
CA TYR A 127 13.70 -7.02 -2.20
C TYR A 127 14.49 -5.73 -1.96
N TRP A 128 14.40 -5.15 -0.77
CA TRP A 128 15.12 -3.94 -0.42
C TRP A 128 16.45 -4.24 0.27
N PRO A 129 17.45 -3.38 0.11
CA PRO A 129 18.74 -3.54 0.79
C PRO A 129 18.58 -3.56 2.32
N GLU A 130 19.41 -4.33 2.99
CA GLU A 130 19.48 -4.35 4.45
C GLU A 130 19.68 -2.94 5.02
N GLY A 131 18.99 -2.66 6.12
CA GLY A 131 18.96 -1.35 6.77
C GLY A 131 17.94 -0.39 6.19
N SER A 132 17.22 -0.74 5.11
CA SER A 132 16.12 0.09 4.61
C SER A 132 15.08 0.36 5.69
N VAL A 133 14.53 1.57 5.70
CA VAL A 133 13.52 2.01 6.65
C VAL A 133 12.17 2.14 5.94
N PHE A 134 11.17 1.42 6.42
CA PHE A 134 9.80 1.49 5.94
C PHE A 134 8.96 2.30 6.92
N VAL A 135 8.12 3.17 6.39
CA VAL A 135 7.08 3.87 7.15
C VAL A 135 5.74 3.40 6.62
N SER A 136 5.00 2.67 7.44
CA SER A 136 3.68 2.14 7.07
C SER A 136 2.60 2.74 7.95
N VAL A 137 1.68 3.48 7.34
CA VAL A 137 0.66 4.25 8.04
C VAL A 137 -0.72 3.91 7.51
N VAL A 138 -1.38 2.96 8.16
CA VAL A 138 -2.82 2.73 8.13
C VAL A 138 -3.27 2.73 9.57
N ASP A 139 -3.91 3.82 10.01
CA ASP A 139 -4.06 4.13 11.42
C ASP A 139 -5.46 4.59 11.82
N PRO A 140 -6.44 3.67 11.85
CA PRO A 140 -7.79 4.00 12.32
C PRO A 140 -7.84 4.50 13.76
N GLY A 141 -6.79 4.20 14.56
CA GLY A 141 -6.65 4.58 15.96
C GLY A 141 -5.78 5.81 16.21
N VAL A 142 -5.53 6.65 15.20
CA VAL A 142 -4.72 7.87 15.37
C VAL A 142 -5.22 8.72 16.55
N GLY A 143 -4.29 9.15 17.42
CA GLY A 143 -4.61 9.93 18.61
C GLY A 143 -5.15 9.14 19.81
N SER A 144 -5.27 7.80 19.74
CA SER A 144 -5.57 6.92 20.87
C SER A 144 -4.29 6.50 21.63
N ASP A 145 -4.47 5.69 22.70
CA ASP A 145 -3.36 5.15 23.51
C ASP A 145 -2.54 4.03 22.83
N ARG A 146 -2.80 3.73 21.53
CA ARG A 146 -2.02 2.74 20.80
C ARG A 146 -0.58 3.18 20.69
N ARG A 147 0.36 2.24 20.84
CA ARG A 147 1.80 2.53 20.73
C ARG A 147 2.17 2.94 19.30
N SER A 148 3.10 3.89 19.17
CA SER A 148 3.85 4.14 17.95
C SER A 148 5.18 3.40 18.09
N ILE A 149 5.54 2.54 17.12
CA ILE A 149 6.71 1.66 17.27
C ILE A 149 7.62 1.67 16.04
N VAL A 150 8.87 1.27 16.27
CA VAL A 150 9.77 0.82 15.22
C VAL A 150 10.16 -0.62 15.51
N ALA A 151 9.97 -1.49 14.53
CA ALA A 151 10.37 -2.88 14.59
C ALA A 151 11.58 -3.13 13.67
N LYS A 152 12.54 -3.95 14.14
CA LYS A 152 13.65 -4.43 13.33
C LYS A 152 13.40 -5.88 12.95
N THR A 153 13.35 -6.14 11.66
CA THR A 153 13.11 -7.49 11.12
C THR A 153 14.37 -8.35 11.19
N SER A 154 14.20 -9.67 11.10
CA SER A 154 15.36 -10.58 11.02
C SER A 154 16.20 -10.37 9.75
N GLY A 155 15.63 -9.77 8.68
CA GLY A 155 16.33 -9.33 7.48
C GLY A 155 17.05 -7.99 7.61
N GLY A 156 17.10 -7.40 8.83
CA GLY A 156 17.83 -6.17 9.11
C GLY A 156 17.12 -4.88 8.66
N HIS A 157 15.86 -4.93 8.28
CA HIS A 157 15.06 -3.75 7.93
C HIS A 157 14.38 -3.14 9.14
N TYR A 158 14.04 -1.85 9.08
CA TYR A 158 13.31 -1.15 10.11
C TYR A 158 11.91 -0.79 9.59
N ILE A 159 10.87 -0.99 10.41
CA ILE A 159 9.49 -0.66 10.06
C ILE A 159 8.91 0.25 11.14
N VAL A 160 8.60 1.48 10.76
CA VAL A 160 7.99 2.54 11.59
C VAL A 160 6.49 2.51 11.34
N THR A 161 5.68 2.25 12.37
CA THR A 161 4.25 1.99 12.18
C THR A 161 3.47 2.14 13.50
N PRO A 162 2.14 2.36 13.46
CA PRO A 162 1.30 2.12 14.63
C PRO A 162 1.29 0.63 15.00
N ASP A 163 1.27 0.34 16.29
CA ASP A 163 1.17 -1.02 16.82
C ASP A 163 -0.31 -1.45 16.87
N ASN A 164 -0.85 -1.76 15.71
CA ASN A 164 -2.27 -2.06 15.50
C ASN A 164 -2.53 -3.33 14.69
N GLY A 165 -1.48 -4.13 14.44
CA GLY A 165 -1.56 -5.33 13.61
C GLY A 165 -0.88 -5.21 12.24
N THR A 166 -0.40 -4.02 11.84
CA THR A 166 0.32 -3.80 10.57
C THR A 166 1.54 -4.72 10.42
N LEU A 167 2.13 -5.19 11.51
CA LEU A 167 3.31 -6.08 11.48
C LEU A 167 2.97 -7.59 11.47
N THR A 168 1.70 -7.97 11.37
CA THR A 168 1.26 -9.38 11.47
C THR A 168 2.01 -10.31 10.51
N HIS A 169 2.01 -10.02 9.21
CA HIS A 169 2.68 -10.88 8.23
C HIS A 169 4.21 -10.83 8.35
N ILE A 170 4.79 -9.67 8.67
CA ILE A 170 6.24 -9.54 8.94
C ILE A 170 6.65 -10.43 10.11
N LYS A 171 5.92 -10.35 11.23
CA LYS A 171 6.20 -11.11 12.45
C LYS A 171 6.13 -12.62 12.22
N ARG A 172 5.14 -13.08 11.45
CA ARG A 172 4.90 -14.50 11.15
C ARG A 172 5.83 -15.08 10.09
N MET A 173 6.15 -14.34 9.06
CA MET A 173 6.84 -14.86 7.86
C MET A 173 8.33 -14.48 7.79
N SER A 174 8.70 -13.30 8.30
CA SER A 174 10.07 -12.79 8.29
C SER A 174 10.72 -12.84 9.68
N GLY A 175 9.93 -12.62 10.72
CA GLY A 175 10.39 -12.48 12.10
C GLY A 175 10.79 -11.05 12.46
N ILE A 176 10.59 -10.70 13.74
CA ILE A 176 10.98 -9.42 14.34
C ILE A 176 11.96 -9.74 15.47
N VAL A 177 13.16 -9.17 15.40
CA VAL A 177 14.24 -9.45 16.36
C VAL A 177 14.32 -8.43 17.50
N GLU A 178 13.95 -7.19 17.21
CA GLU A 178 13.95 -6.09 18.17
C GLU A 178 12.76 -5.15 17.88
N ALA A 179 12.26 -4.47 18.90
CA ALA A 179 11.24 -3.44 18.75
C ALA A 179 11.41 -2.34 19.81
N ARG A 180 11.02 -1.11 19.44
CA ARG A 180 11.06 0.05 20.32
C ARG A 180 9.79 0.86 20.21
N VAL A 181 9.30 1.39 21.33
CA VAL A 181 8.28 2.44 21.31
C VAL A 181 8.95 3.75 20.91
N ILE A 182 8.32 4.52 20.06
CA ILE A 182 8.83 5.84 19.68
C ILE A 182 8.66 6.78 20.87
N ASP A 183 9.75 7.39 21.30
CA ASP A 183 9.70 8.46 22.30
C ASP A 183 9.29 9.76 21.59
N GLU A 184 8.01 10.08 21.68
CA GLU A 184 7.42 11.24 21.01
C GLU A 184 7.91 12.60 21.59
N THR A 185 8.54 12.61 22.76
CA THR A 185 9.11 13.85 23.31
C THR A 185 10.31 14.35 22.49
N VAL A 186 10.99 13.45 21.79
CA VAL A 186 12.17 13.76 20.95
C VAL A 186 12.00 13.36 19.48
N ASN A 187 11.07 12.47 19.17
CA ASN A 187 10.84 11.93 17.83
C ASN A 187 9.48 12.37 17.25
N ARG A 188 8.99 13.52 17.63
CA ARG A 188 7.85 14.21 17.03
C ARG A 188 8.34 15.46 16.30
N LEU A 189 7.76 15.73 15.13
CA LEU A 189 8.06 16.95 14.36
C LEU A 189 7.87 18.19 15.24
N PRO A 190 8.86 19.10 15.32
CA PRO A 190 8.75 20.32 16.12
C PRO A 190 7.51 21.14 15.77
N ASN A 191 6.85 21.69 16.80
CA ASN A 191 5.63 22.51 16.71
C ASN A 191 4.38 21.77 16.18
N SER A 192 4.35 20.43 16.22
CA SER A 192 3.17 19.63 15.86
C SER A 192 2.38 19.11 17.07
N GLY A 193 2.77 19.48 18.31
CA GLY A 193 2.21 18.92 19.54
C GLY A 193 0.77 19.31 19.85
N GLU A 194 0.21 20.31 19.16
CA GLU A 194 -1.18 20.76 19.34
C GLU A 194 -2.18 19.98 18.47
N SER A 195 -1.70 19.13 17.55
CA SER A 195 -2.53 18.33 16.67
C SER A 195 -2.18 16.83 16.78
N TYR A 196 -3.20 16.00 16.99
CA TYR A 196 -3.05 14.56 17.14
C TYR A 196 -3.69 13.78 15.99
N THR A 197 -3.94 14.42 14.86
CA THR A 197 -4.67 13.84 13.73
C THR A 197 -3.79 13.41 12.57
N PHE A 198 -2.49 13.76 12.57
CA PHE A 198 -1.61 13.43 11.47
C PHE A 198 -0.26 12.83 11.94
N HIS A 199 -0.34 11.75 12.73
CA HIS A 199 0.84 11.01 13.19
C HIS A 199 1.67 10.44 12.03
N GLY A 200 1.06 10.19 10.87
CA GLY A 200 1.76 9.79 9.64
C GLY A 200 2.90 10.71 9.27
N ARG A 201 2.66 12.02 9.31
CA ARG A 201 3.65 13.06 9.07
C ARG A 201 4.51 13.31 10.31
N ASP A 202 3.86 13.56 11.46
CA ASP A 202 4.49 14.19 12.62
C ASP A 202 5.33 13.23 13.44
N ILE A 203 5.00 11.92 13.40
CA ILE A 203 5.70 10.89 14.15
C ILE A 203 6.39 9.92 13.19
N TYR A 204 5.64 9.26 12.32
CA TYR A 204 6.17 8.14 11.55
C TYR A 204 7.15 8.56 10.45
N ALA A 205 6.77 9.52 9.60
CA ALA A 205 7.67 10.02 8.56
C ALA A 205 8.89 10.73 9.17
N PHE A 206 8.68 11.52 10.23
CA PHE A 206 9.77 12.22 10.91
C PHE A 206 10.77 11.26 11.56
N THR A 207 10.29 10.27 12.32
CA THR A 207 11.15 9.25 12.95
C THR A 207 11.85 8.40 11.89
N GLY A 208 11.11 7.96 10.86
CA GLY A 208 11.65 7.15 9.76
C GLY A 208 12.76 7.87 9.00
N ALA A 209 12.57 9.14 8.68
CA ALA A 209 13.57 9.94 7.99
C ALA A 209 14.85 10.15 8.84
N ARG A 210 14.70 10.40 10.16
CA ARG A 210 15.82 10.54 11.09
C ARG A 210 16.62 9.24 11.23
N LEU A 211 15.93 8.11 11.29
CA LEU A 211 16.57 6.79 11.37
C LEU A 211 17.29 6.46 10.06
N ALA A 212 16.64 6.67 8.91
CA ALA A 212 17.19 6.37 7.59
C ALA A 212 18.40 7.24 7.23
N SER A 213 18.39 8.52 7.64
CA SER A 213 19.51 9.45 7.44
C SER A 213 20.66 9.25 8.45
N GLY A 214 20.46 8.47 9.54
CA GLY A 214 21.40 8.36 10.63
C GLY A 214 21.41 9.58 11.58
N ALA A 215 20.43 10.47 11.50
CA ALA A 215 20.26 11.59 12.43
C ALA A 215 19.94 11.12 13.86
N ILE A 216 19.40 9.91 14.01
CA ILE A 216 19.26 9.20 15.26
C ILE A 216 19.79 7.76 15.15
N SER A 217 20.30 7.22 16.25
CA SER A 217 20.63 5.79 16.37
C SER A 217 19.38 4.97 16.68
N TRP A 218 19.52 3.65 16.58
CA TRP A 218 18.45 2.71 16.98
C TRP A 218 17.98 2.96 18.42
N GLU A 219 18.91 3.16 19.35
CA GLU A 219 18.63 3.38 20.77
C GLU A 219 17.87 4.67 21.04
N GLN A 220 18.09 5.68 20.20
CA GLN A 220 17.44 7.00 20.31
C GLN A 220 16.00 7.03 19.79
N VAL A 221 15.50 5.94 19.17
CA VAL A 221 14.10 5.79 18.85
C VAL A 221 13.23 5.86 20.11
N GLY A 222 13.68 5.20 21.20
CA GLY A 222 12.99 5.16 22.47
C GLY A 222 13.17 3.82 23.21
N PRO A 223 12.36 3.52 24.22
CA PRO A 223 12.51 2.32 25.03
C PRO A 223 12.26 1.03 24.25
N ALA A 224 13.06 0.02 24.52
CA ALA A 224 12.87 -1.31 23.95
C ALA A 224 11.62 -1.99 24.53
N ILE A 225 10.95 -2.78 23.70
CA ILE A 225 9.81 -3.64 24.08
C ILE A 225 10.06 -5.06 23.59
N ASP A 226 9.39 -6.02 24.24
CA ASP A 226 9.38 -7.41 23.77
C ASP A 226 8.67 -7.50 22.40
N PRO A 227 9.32 -8.01 21.34
CA PRO A 227 8.68 -8.25 20.04
C PRO A 227 7.45 -9.14 20.13
N ALA A 228 7.37 -10.04 21.12
CA ALA A 228 6.19 -10.87 21.35
C ALA A 228 4.95 -10.04 21.70
N SER A 229 5.13 -8.85 22.33
CA SER A 229 4.04 -7.94 22.73
C SER A 229 3.43 -7.11 21.59
N ILE A 230 4.00 -7.19 20.38
CA ILE A 230 3.47 -6.48 19.20
C ILE A 230 2.11 -7.08 18.82
N VAL A 231 1.14 -6.21 18.59
CA VAL A 231 -0.23 -6.59 18.23
C VAL A 231 -0.24 -7.36 16.90
N GLU A 232 -1.00 -8.46 16.87
CA GLU A 232 -1.27 -9.25 15.68
C GLU A 232 -2.76 -9.27 15.36
N LEU A 233 -3.08 -9.22 14.06
CA LEU A 233 -4.43 -9.50 13.58
C LEU A 233 -4.72 -11.01 13.66
N PRO A 234 -5.98 -11.43 13.80
CA PRO A 234 -6.35 -12.83 13.70
C PRO A 234 -5.93 -13.42 12.35
N VAL A 235 -5.25 -14.56 12.38
CA VAL A 235 -4.82 -15.30 11.19
C VAL A 235 -5.37 -16.73 11.25
N VAL A 236 -5.82 -17.23 10.12
CA VAL A 236 -6.22 -18.64 9.95
C VAL A 236 -5.15 -19.32 9.12
N ASP A 237 -4.47 -20.32 9.69
CA ASP A 237 -3.42 -21.05 8.98
C ASP A 237 -4.01 -22.01 7.92
N ALA A 238 -3.26 -22.20 6.83
CA ALA A 238 -3.59 -23.23 5.85
C ALA A 238 -3.37 -24.63 6.43
N VAL A 239 -4.26 -25.55 6.13
CA VAL A 239 -4.24 -26.92 6.66
C VAL A 239 -4.43 -27.96 5.56
N LEU A 240 -3.82 -29.14 5.76
CA LEU A 240 -4.08 -30.35 5.01
C LEU A 240 -5.05 -31.25 5.79
N GLY A 241 -6.22 -31.51 5.25
CA GLY A 241 -7.22 -32.42 5.80
C GLY A 241 -7.53 -33.56 4.83
N GLY A 242 -6.90 -34.72 5.02
CA GLY A 242 -7.03 -35.83 4.09
C GLY A 242 -6.44 -35.51 2.71
N ASP A 243 -7.29 -35.47 1.69
CA ASP A 243 -6.93 -35.13 0.30
C ASP A 243 -7.27 -33.68 -0.11
N VAL A 244 -7.52 -32.81 0.86
CA VAL A 244 -7.89 -31.41 0.66
C VAL A 244 -6.93 -30.50 1.39
N VAL A 245 -6.41 -29.49 0.69
CA VAL A 245 -5.71 -28.36 1.31
C VAL A 245 -6.69 -27.19 1.39
N SER A 246 -6.75 -26.54 2.53
CA SER A 246 -7.66 -25.43 2.78
C SER A 246 -6.89 -24.24 3.38
N GLY A 247 -7.32 -23.04 3.06
CA GLY A 247 -6.76 -21.79 3.56
C GLY A 247 -7.71 -20.62 3.36
N THR A 248 -7.16 -19.42 3.41
CA THR A 248 -7.87 -18.14 3.20
C THR A 248 -7.41 -17.45 1.93
N ILE A 249 -8.20 -16.48 1.47
CA ILE A 249 -7.83 -15.54 0.43
C ILE A 249 -7.29 -14.30 1.13
N ASP A 250 -5.98 -14.15 1.13
CA ASP A 250 -5.31 -13.10 1.90
C ASP A 250 -5.47 -11.72 1.27
N VAL A 251 -5.16 -11.61 -0.03
CA VAL A 251 -5.30 -10.36 -0.77
C VAL A 251 -5.70 -10.62 -2.22
N LEU A 252 -6.13 -9.56 -2.88
CA LEU A 252 -6.31 -9.53 -4.32
C LEU A 252 -5.06 -8.92 -4.97
N ASP A 253 -4.70 -9.45 -6.14
CA ASP A 253 -3.85 -8.69 -7.05
C ASP A 253 -4.67 -7.49 -7.55
N VAL A 254 -4.30 -6.29 -7.14
CA VAL A 254 -5.12 -5.08 -7.31
C VAL A 254 -5.46 -4.81 -8.77
N ARG A 255 -4.49 -5.02 -9.68
CA ARG A 255 -4.67 -4.72 -11.11
C ARG A 255 -5.40 -5.81 -11.87
N PHE A 256 -5.10 -7.06 -11.57
CA PHE A 256 -5.56 -8.20 -12.36
C PHE A 256 -6.74 -8.92 -11.70
N GLY A 257 -6.99 -8.71 -10.39
CA GLY A 257 -8.08 -9.33 -9.65
C GLY A 257 -7.90 -10.83 -9.46
N SER A 258 -6.65 -11.31 -9.45
CA SER A 258 -6.30 -12.66 -9.05
C SER A 258 -6.41 -12.80 -7.53
N LEU A 259 -6.79 -13.96 -7.05
CA LEU A 259 -6.92 -14.29 -5.62
C LEU A 259 -5.60 -14.86 -5.13
N TRP A 260 -4.94 -14.23 -4.19
CA TRP A 260 -3.75 -14.75 -3.55
C TRP A 260 -4.12 -15.36 -2.19
N THR A 261 -3.74 -16.61 -2.00
CA THR A 261 -4.10 -17.39 -0.81
C THR A 261 -2.92 -17.49 0.16
N ASN A 262 -3.21 -17.93 1.38
CA ASN A 262 -2.17 -18.29 2.35
C ASN A 262 -1.75 -19.77 2.26
N ILE A 263 -2.13 -20.50 1.21
CA ILE A 263 -1.74 -21.90 1.04
C ILE A 263 -0.34 -21.98 0.43
N PRO A 264 0.70 -22.38 1.19
CA PRO A 264 2.04 -22.51 0.66
C PRO A 264 2.12 -23.63 -0.39
N ARG A 265 2.91 -23.44 -1.44
CA ARG A 265 3.19 -24.48 -2.43
C ARG A 265 3.68 -25.80 -1.79
N ALA A 266 4.49 -25.68 -0.74
CA ALA A 266 4.99 -26.85 0.00
C ALA A 266 3.84 -27.68 0.61
N LEU A 267 2.80 -27.05 1.16
CA LEU A 267 1.62 -27.75 1.69
C LEU A 267 0.81 -28.39 0.56
N PHE A 268 0.61 -27.69 -0.54
CA PHE A 268 -0.10 -28.20 -1.72
C PHE A 268 0.61 -29.39 -2.38
N ALA A 269 1.95 -29.42 -2.35
CA ALA A 269 2.74 -30.52 -2.89
C ALA A 269 2.39 -31.89 -2.25
N SER A 270 1.85 -31.89 -1.02
CA SER A 270 1.38 -33.11 -0.35
C SER A 270 0.23 -33.82 -1.05
N LEU A 271 -0.51 -33.11 -1.93
CA LEU A 271 -1.57 -33.70 -2.75
C LEU A 271 -1.06 -34.47 -3.99
N ASN A 272 0.25 -34.41 -4.28
CA ASN A 272 0.88 -35.03 -5.44
C ASN A 272 0.16 -34.64 -6.75
N ILE A 273 -0.12 -33.35 -6.93
CA ILE A 273 -0.74 -32.80 -8.13
C ILE A 273 0.34 -32.06 -8.94
N GLU A 274 0.49 -32.45 -10.20
CA GLU A 274 1.47 -31.88 -11.11
C GLU A 274 0.86 -30.81 -12.04
N HIS A 275 1.69 -29.94 -12.59
CA HIS A 275 1.24 -28.98 -13.60
C HIS A 275 0.55 -29.69 -14.78
N GLY A 276 -0.52 -29.08 -15.30
CA GLY A 276 -1.39 -29.65 -16.32
C GLY A 276 -2.50 -30.53 -15.78
N GLN A 277 -2.42 -30.98 -14.52
CA GLN A 277 -3.49 -31.77 -13.91
C GLN A 277 -4.63 -30.84 -13.45
N ARG A 278 -5.83 -31.44 -13.32
CA ARG A 278 -7.04 -30.74 -12.93
C ARG A 278 -7.25 -30.80 -11.41
N VAL A 279 -7.68 -29.68 -10.84
CA VAL A 279 -8.03 -29.52 -9.43
C VAL A 279 -9.46 -29.04 -9.29
N GLU A 280 -10.15 -29.49 -8.26
CA GLU A 280 -11.41 -28.91 -7.83
C GLU A 280 -11.12 -27.81 -6.82
N ILE A 281 -11.64 -26.61 -7.08
CA ILE A 281 -11.55 -25.44 -6.21
C ILE A 281 -12.93 -25.16 -5.66
N THR A 282 -13.01 -24.96 -4.34
CA THR A 282 -14.20 -24.43 -3.68
C THR A 282 -13.83 -23.14 -2.96
N ILE A 283 -14.57 -22.05 -3.20
CA ILE A 283 -14.41 -20.77 -2.51
C ILE A 283 -15.73 -20.45 -1.82
N SER A 284 -15.65 -20.11 -0.55
CA SER A 284 -16.79 -19.75 0.29
C SER A 284 -16.47 -18.60 1.20
N ASN A 285 -17.51 -17.91 1.65
CA ASN A 285 -17.45 -17.07 2.85
C ASN A 285 -18.26 -17.72 3.97
N ASP A 286 -18.39 -17.05 5.10
CA ASP A 286 -19.06 -17.59 6.29
C ASP A 286 -20.56 -17.95 6.04
N THR A 287 -21.16 -17.45 4.95
CA THR A 287 -22.59 -17.60 4.66
C THR A 287 -22.91 -18.56 3.53
N ARG A 288 -22.01 -18.71 2.54
CA ARG A 288 -22.31 -19.50 1.33
C ARG A 288 -21.05 -19.89 0.55
N VAL A 289 -21.20 -20.91 -0.30
CA VAL A 289 -20.24 -21.23 -1.37
C VAL A 289 -20.51 -20.28 -2.55
N LEU A 290 -19.48 -19.58 -2.98
CA LEU A 290 -19.55 -18.63 -4.11
C LEU A 290 -19.01 -19.22 -5.40
N TYR A 291 -18.03 -20.11 -5.30
CA TYR A 291 -17.42 -20.75 -6.46
C TYR A 291 -17.12 -22.22 -6.15
N LYS A 292 -17.48 -23.10 -7.06
CA LYS A 292 -17.05 -24.50 -7.04
C LYS A 292 -16.92 -24.98 -8.48
N ASN A 293 -15.69 -25.27 -8.91
CA ASN A 293 -15.43 -25.71 -10.27
C ASN A 293 -14.08 -26.44 -10.35
N ILE A 294 -13.84 -27.04 -11.50
CA ILE A 294 -12.60 -27.70 -11.86
C ILE A 294 -11.80 -26.77 -12.77
N MET A 295 -10.51 -26.61 -12.48
CA MET A 295 -9.57 -25.85 -13.31
C MET A 295 -8.22 -26.55 -13.41
N VAL A 296 -7.35 -26.05 -14.28
CA VAL A 296 -6.00 -26.60 -14.46
C VAL A 296 -5.07 -26.00 -13.40
N TYR A 297 -4.19 -26.83 -12.82
CA TYR A 297 -3.00 -26.35 -12.13
C TYR A 297 -1.94 -26.00 -13.18
N ALA A 298 -1.81 -24.75 -13.48
CA ALA A 298 -1.00 -24.21 -14.55
C ALA A 298 0.38 -23.74 -14.04
N LYS A 299 1.39 -23.84 -14.89
CA LYS A 299 2.69 -23.25 -14.61
C LYS A 299 2.69 -21.74 -14.87
N SER A 300 1.90 -21.31 -15.85
CA SER A 300 1.77 -19.91 -16.25
C SER A 300 0.39 -19.63 -16.86
N PHE A 301 0.07 -18.37 -17.07
CA PHE A 301 -1.16 -17.94 -17.76
C PHE A 301 -1.23 -18.45 -19.21
N ALA A 302 -0.08 -18.73 -19.85
CA ALA A 302 -0.03 -19.24 -21.21
C ALA A 302 -0.55 -20.69 -21.37
N ASP A 303 -0.73 -21.41 -20.30
CA ASP A 303 -1.18 -22.80 -20.31
C ASP A 303 -2.71 -22.95 -20.45
N VAL A 304 -3.45 -21.84 -20.41
CA VAL A 304 -4.92 -21.80 -20.54
C VAL A 304 -5.35 -20.71 -21.53
N TYR A 305 -6.51 -20.89 -22.15
CA TYR A 305 -7.05 -19.87 -23.07
C TYR A 305 -7.50 -18.61 -22.34
N VAL A 306 -7.58 -17.51 -23.10
CA VAL A 306 -8.13 -16.25 -22.59
C VAL A 306 -9.55 -16.46 -22.05
N GLY A 307 -9.81 -15.96 -20.85
CA GLY A 307 -11.08 -16.12 -20.15
C GLY A 307 -11.20 -17.42 -19.32
N GLU A 308 -10.26 -18.33 -19.41
CA GLU A 308 -10.27 -19.55 -18.59
C GLU A 308 -9.65 -19.32 -17.21
N PRO A 309 -10.21 -19.98 -16.16
CA PRO A 309 -9.63 -19.95 -14.82
C PRO A 309 -8.46 -20.91 -14.70
N LEU A 310 -7.49 -20.54 -13.83
CA LEU A 310 -6.33 -21.37 -13.50
C LEU A 310 -5.97 -21.26 -12.03
N LEU A 311 -5.43 -22.35 -11.48
CA LEU A 311 -4.65 -22.35 -10.24
C LEU A 311 -3.17 -22.24 -10.61
N TYR A 312 -2.41 -21.40 -9.91
CA TYR A 312 -0.96 -21.22 -10.13
C TYR A 312 -0.25 -20.92 -8.81
N VAL A 313 1.08 -20.84 -8.85
CA VAL A 313 1.90 -20.39 -7.70
C VAL A 313 2.30 -18.93 -7.94
N ASN A 314 2.02 -18.05 -6.98
CA ASN A 314 2.36 -16.65 -7.04
C ASN A 314 3.83 -16.37 -6.64
N SER A 315 4.24 -15.09 -6.68
CA SER A 315 5.62 -14.66 -6.39
C SER A 315 6.04 -14.79 -4.91
N LEU A 316 5.11 -15.11 -4.01
CA LEU A 316 5.38 -15.40 -2.60
C LEU A 316 5.35 -16.91 -2.28
N ASP A 317 5.43 -17.75 -3.31
CA ASP A 317 5.41 -19.22 -3.21
C ASP A 317 4.11 -19.80 -2.61
N ASN A 318 2.99 -19.06 -2.74
CA ASN A 318 1.66 -19.48 -2.33
C ASN A 318 0.77 -19.77 -3.55
N LEU A 319 -0.28 -20.59 -3.36
CA LEU A 319 -1.29 -20.80 -4.37
C LEU A 319 -2.07 -19.52 -4.67
N ALA A 320 -2.44 -19.35 -5.91
CA ALA A 320 -3.28 -18.27 -6.38
C ALA A 320 -4.26 -18.76 -7.47
N VAL A 321 -5.40 -18.08 -7.56
CA VAL A 321 -6.43 -18.36 -8.56
C VAL A 321 -6.65 -17.13 -9.43
N ALA A 322 -6.69 -17.33 -10.74
CA ALA A 322 -6.87 -16.24 -11.69
C ALA A 322 -7.79 -16.65 -12.86
N ILE A 323 -8.20 -15.66 -13.64
CA ILE A 323 -8.72 -15.84 -15.00
C ILE A 323 -7.69 -15.24 -15.95
N ASN A 324 -7.30 -15.99 -16.98
CA ASN A 324 -6.37 -15.49 -17.98
C ASN A 324 -6.98 -14.26 -18.71
N GLN A 325 -6.33 -13.11 -18.58
CA GLN A 325 -6.78 -11.79 -19.06
C GLN A 325 -8.16 -11.35 -18.52
N GLY A 326 -8.52 -11.81 -17.31
CA GLY A 326 -9.76 -11.45 -16.63
C GLY A 326 -9.58 -11.28 -15.14
N SER A 327 -10.58 -10.70 -14.46
CA SER A 327 -10.58 -10.54 -13.00
C SER A 327 -11.45 -11.61 -12.34
N PHE A 328 -10.83 -12.53 -11.63
CA PHE A 328 -11.55 -13.59 -10.90
C PHE A 328 -12.39 -12.99 -9.76
N ALA A 329 -11.82 -12.06 -9.01
CA ALA A 329 -12.51 -11.40 -7.91
C ALA A 329 -13.80 -10.70 -8.36
N ARG A 330 -13.75 -9.97 -9.48
CA ARG A 330 -14.93 -9.29 -10.04
C ARG A 330 -15.95 -10.25 -10.62
N ALA A 331 -15.49 -11.29 -11.34
CA ALA A 331 -16.38 -12.27 -11.99
C ALA A 331 -17.25 -13.01 -10.97
N TYR A 332 -16.72 -13.27 -9.78
CA TYR A 332 -17.41 -14.06 -8.75
C TYR A 332 -17.69 -13.30 -7.46
N ASN A 333 -17.45 -11.99 -7.42
CA ASN A 333 -17.64 -11.12 -6.26
C ASN A 333 -16.96 -11.68 -5.00
N ILE A 334 -15.66 -11.94 -5.10
CA ILE A 334 -14.86 -12.53 -4.02
C ILE A 334 -14.04 -11.45 -3.35
N GLY A 335 -14.05 -11.44 -2.01
CA GLY A 335 -13.24 -10.57 -1.16
C GLY A 335 -12.08 -11.31 -0.50
N THR A 336 -11.53 -10.73 0.56
CA THR A 336 -10.30 -11.16 1.25
C THR A 336 -10.50 -11.28 2.75
N GLY A 337 -9.49 -11.83 3.42
CA GLY A 337 -9.44 -11.95 4.88
C GLY A 337 -9.96 -13.28 5.41
N THR A 338 -10.02 -13.39 6.73
CA THR A 338 -10.26 -14.67 7.45
C THR A 338 -11.64 -15.29 7.22
N SER A 339 -12.62 -14.51 6.77
CA SER A 339 -13.95 -15.02 6.40
C SER A 339 -14.02 -15.65 5.01
N TRP A 340 -13.00 -15.41 4.17
CA TRP A 340 -12.93 -15.93 2.80
C TRP A 340 -12.04 -17.16 2.74
N ARG A 341 -12.66 -18.31 2.56
CA ARG A 341 -12.00 -19.62 2.57
C ARG A 341 -11.90 -20.20 1.17
N ILE A 342 -10.79 -20.87 0.94
CA ILE A 342 -10.55 -21.65 -0.29
C ILE A 342 -10.13 -23.07 0.08
N SER A 343 -10.63 -24.03 -0.66
CA SER A 343 -10.14 -25.42 -0.60
C SER A 343 -9.79 -25.94 -1.99
N VAL A 344 -8.75 -26.75 -2.03
CA VAL A 344 -8.15 -27.31 -3.23
C VAL A 344 -7.97 -28.80 -3.04
N ARG A 345 -8.45 -29.60 -4.00
CA ARG A 345 -8.21 -31.03 -4.05
C ARG A 345 -8.02 -31.51 -5.48
N LYS A 346 -7.53 -32.74 -5.65
CA LYS A 346 -7.45 -33.37 -6.96
C LYS A 346 -8.87 -33.50 -7.55
N ALA A 347 -9.03 -33.13 -8.81
CA ALA A 347 -10.31 -33.28 -9.46
C ALA A 347 -10.71 -34.76 -9.50
N PRO A 348 -12.00 -35.14 -9.29
CA PRO A 348 -12.46 -36.49 -9.45
C PRO A 348 -12.20 -36.96 -10.89
N ARG A 349 -11.88 -38.24 -11.05
CA ARG A 349 -11.79 -38.82 -12.39
C ARG A 349 -13.17 -38.77 -13.03
N MET A 350 -13.29 -38.11 -14.16
CA MET A 350 -14.50 -38.20 -14.97
C MET A 350 -14.56 -39.59 -15.54
N ILE A 351 -15.47 -40.41 -15.03
CA ILE A 351 -15.83 -41.69 -15.64
C ILE A 351 -16.81 -41.31 -16.75
N TYR A 352 -16.33 -41.30 -17.99
CA TYR A 352 -17.22 -41.28 -19.14
C TYR A 352 -17.78 -42.73 -19.24
N GLU A 353 -19.03 -42.92 -18.84
CA GLU A 353 -19.81 -44.13 -19.22
C GLU A 353 -20.17 -44.10 -20.69
#